data_fb8b703e160792233f9cedbcaa28735a
#
_entry.id   fb8b703e160792233f9cedbcaa28735a
#
_cell.length_a   1.000
_cell.length_b   1.000
_cell.length_c   1.000
_cell.angle_alpha   90.00
_cell.angle_beta   90.00
_cell.angle_gamma   90.00
#
_symmetry.space_group_name_H-M   'P 1'
#
loop_
_entity.id
_entity.type
_entity.pdbx_description
1 polymer ?
#
loop_
_entity_poly.entity_id
_entity_poly.type
_entity_poly.pdbx_seq_one_letter_code
_entity_poly.pdbx_strand_id
1 'polypeptide(L)'
;MRRNFLYLLASAAVLSLASCTTTKFVPDGSYLLDEVKIRTDQKNIRPSSLRMYVRQNPNAKWFSLIKTQLYVYNLSGRDSTKWGNKFLRRIGDAPVIYSEDEAKRSEEEITKAVHNMGYMAATVKRSTKVKKKKIKVYYDVTAGKPYVVQSIKYDIYDPKIASLLKQDSARSLLKEGMYLDVNVLDADRQRITNKLLRNGYYKFNKDYIGYTADTVRNTYNVDLTQHLQMYKAHASDSARAHQQYWINKINFITDYDVLQSSAMSSVDINDSVHYKGYPIYYKDKLYLRPKVLMDNLRFASGDLYNERDVQQTYSSFGRLSALKYTNIRFIETQIGDSTMLDCYVMLTKSKHKSVAFEVEGTNSAGDLGAAASVSFQNRNLFRGSETFMIKFRGAYEVISGLQAGYSNNNYTEYGVETSINFPNFLFPFISSDFKRKIRATTEFGLQYNYQLRPEFLRTMASANWSYKWTQRQKIQHRIDLINIAFLYLPRISDRFKEDYINKGQNHIFQYNYQNRLIVNMGYSYNYNSVGGSIIN
;
A
#
# COMPACT_ATOMS: atom_id res chain seq x y z
N MET A 1 -17.70 44.41 -7.08
CA MET A 1 -18.78 43.85 -6.26
C MET A 1 -18.66 42.35 -5.96
N ARG A 2 -18.36 41.43 -6.90
CA ARG A 2 -18.26 39.98 -6.66
C ARG A 2 -17.18 39.57 -5.66
N ARG A 3 -16.02 40.22 -5.61
CA ARG A 3 -14.92 39.91 -4.70
C ARG A 3 -15.24 40.20 -3.23
N ASN A 4 -15.96 41.30 -2.98
CA ASN A 4 -16.42 41.66 -1.63
C ASN A 4 -17.56 40.76 -1.15
N PHE A 5 -18.41 40.26 -2.07
CA PHE A 5 -19.45 39.27 -1.76
C PHE A 5 -18.87 37.89 -1.36
N LEU A 6 -17.78 37.47 -2.03
CA LEU A 6 -17.05 36.25 -1.66
C LEU A 6 -16.38 36.36 -0.27
N TYR A 7 -15.82 37.53 0.06
CA TYR A 7 -15.27 37.77 1.40
C TYR A 7 -16.38 37.86 2.46
N LEU A 8 -17.53 38.38 2.14
CA LEU A 8 -18.70 38.39 3.01
C LEU A 8 -19.27 36.99 3.22
N LEU A 9 -19.35 36.17 2.18
CA LEU A 9 -19.73 34.76 2.29
C LEU A 9 -18.71 33.95 3.08
N ALA A 10 -17.43 34.15 2.84
CA ALA A 10 -16.37 33.49 3.60
C ALA A 10 -16.35 33.92 5.08
N SER A 11 -16.53 35.21 5.37
CA SER A 11 -16.62 35.71 6.74
C SER A 11 -17.92 35.25 7.45
N ALA A 12 -19.05 35.20 6.76
CA ALA A 12 -20.30 34.65 7.27
C ALA A 12 -20.20 33.14 7.54
N ALA A 13 -19.50 32.38 6.68
CA ALA A 13 -19.20 30.96 6.89
C ALA A 13 -18.28 30.76 8.10
N VAL A 14 -17.25 31.59 8.28
CA VAL A 14 -16.37 31.56 9.44
C VAL A 14 -17.10 31.95 10.75
N LEU A 15 -17.96 32.94 10.70
CA LEU A 15 -18.79 33.38 11.85
C LEU A 15 -19.85 32.33 12.21
N SER A 16 -20.45 31.65 11.24
CA SER A 16 -21.41 30.56 11.50
C SER A 16 -20.73 29.34 12.12
N LEU A 17 -19.47 29.05 11.78
CA LEU A 17 -18.66 28.00 12.41
C LEU A 17 -18.31 28.32 13.88
N ALA A 18 -18.17 29.60 14.24
CA ALA A 18 -17.92 30.02 15.63
C ALA A 18 -19.13 29.86 16.56
N SER A 19 -20.35 29.85 16.03
CA SER A 19 -21.60 29.69 16.80
C SER A 19 -21.98 28.24 17.09
N CYS A 20 -21.45 27.26 16.34
CA CYS A 20 -21.74 25.85 16.56
C CYS A 20 -20.92 25.27 17.72
N THR A 21 -21.58 24.92 18.83
CA THR A 21 -20.93 24.26 19.96
C THR A 21 -20.53 22.84 19.58
N THR A 22 -19.23 22.49 19.71
CA THR A 22 -18.70 21.12 19.43
C THR A 22 -19.29 20.04 20.35
N THR A 23 -20.12 20.42 21.32
CA THR A 23 -20.70 19.55 22.35
C THR A 23 -22.21 19.35 22.20
N LYS A 24 -22.81 19.70 21.05
CA LYS A 24 -24.26 19.62 20.79
C LYS A 24 -24.84 18.21 20.99
N PHE A 25 -24.10 17.19 20.59
CA PHE A 25 -24.51 15.78 20.67
C PHE A 25 -23.82 15.01 21.80
N VAL A 26 -23.19 15.72 22.73
CA VAL A 26 -22.63 15.09 23.93
C VAL A 26 -23.75 14.88 24.94
N PRO A 27 -24.03 13.64 25.37
CA PRO A 27 -25.06 13.34 26.37
C PRO A 27 -24.83 14.10 27.68
N ASP A 28 -25.92 14.34 28.43
CA ASP A 28 -25.80 14.93 29.76
C ASP A 28 -25.08 13.96 30.69
N GLY A 29 -24.21 14.49 31.55
CA GLY A 29 -23.34 13.69 32.41
C GLY A 29 -22.08 13.14 31.73
N SER A 30 -21.94 13.32 30.42
CA SER A 30 -20.78 12.87 29.64
C SER A 30 -19.90 14.04 29.16
N TYR A 31 -18.68 13.74 28.78
CA TYR A 31 -17.71 14.73 28.28
C TYR A 31 -17.21 14.38 26.90
N LEU A 32 -17.04 15.40 26.04
CA LEU A 32 -16.33 15.29 24.77
C LEU A 32 -14.83 15.14 25.04
N LEU A 33 -14.21 14.09 24.51
CA LEU A 33 -12.76 13.94 24.54
C LEU A 33 -12.10 14.99 23.63
N ASP A 34 -11.57 16.03 24.25
CA ASP A 34 -11.01 17.16 23.51
C ASP A 34 -9.54 16.95 23.11
N GLU A 35 -8.75 16.40 24.02
CA GLU A 35 -7.31 16.23 23.80
C GLU A 35 -6.78 15.07 24.66
N VAL A 36 -5.83 14.31 24.09
CA VAL A 36 -5.02 13.33 24.81
C VAL A 36 -3.56 13.70 24.66
N LYS A 37 -2.87 13.84 25.78
CA LYS A 37 -1.42 14.14 25.83
C LYS A 37 -0.68 13.10 26.64
N ILE A 38 0.45 12.64 26.08
CA ILE A 38 1.41 11.80 26.80
C ILE A 38 2.62 12.67 27.11
N ARG A 39 3.09 12.62 28.35
CA ARG A 39 4.31 13.30 28.80
C ARG A 39 5.25 12.27 29.38
N THR A 40 6.54 12.44 29.18
CA THR A 40 7.57 11.52 29.67
C THR A 40 8.71 12.32 30.28
N ASP A 41 9.31 11.78 31.33
CA ASP A 41 10.50 12.29 32.00
C ASP A 41 11.80 11.90 31.26
N GLN A 42 11.73 10.93 30.32
CA GLN A 42 12.89 10.42 29.57
C GLN A 42 12.87 10.88 28.11
N LYS A 43 13.99 11.47 27.65
CA LYS A 43 14.16 11.93 26.26
C LYS A 43 14.14 10.78 25.24
N ASN A 44 14.54 9.59 25.66
CA ASN A 44 14.61 8.40 24.79
C ASN A 44 13.23 7.79 24.50
N ILE A 45 12.22 8.12 25.31
CA ILE A 45 10.85 7.66 25.10
C ILE A 45 10.08 8.75 24.36
N ARG A 46 9.78 8.52 23.09
CA ARG A 46 9.02 9.47 22.28
C ARG A 46 7.53 9.36 22.57
N PRO A 47 6.84 10.43 22.99
CA PRO A 47 5.38 10.38 23.22
C PRO A 47 4.58 9.91 22.00
N SER A 48 5.08 10.17 20.79
CA SER A 48 4.45 9.72 19.54
C SER A 48 4.44 8.21 19.38
N SER A 49 5.47 7.49 19.84
CA SER A 49 5.50 6.01 19.79
C SER A 49 4.54 5.37 20.78
N LEU A 50 4.21 6.05 21.88
CA LEU A 50 3.25 5.57 22.86
C LEU A 50 1.79 5.85 22.46
N ARG A 51 1.56 6.72 21.48
CA ARG A 51 0.19 7.11 21.07
C ARG A 51 -0.63 5.96 20.49
N MET A 52 0.02 4.96 19.91
CA MET A 52 -0.65 3.77 19.38
C MET A 52 -1.31 2.90 20.48
N TYR A 53 -0.89 3.05 21.72
CA TYR A 53 -1.44 2.34 22.89
C TYR A 53 -2.61 3.08 23.54
N VAL A 54 -2.96 4.27 23.04
CA VAL A 54 -4.13 5.02 23.50
C VAL A 54 -5.38 4.48 22.80
N ARG A 55 -6.33 3.96 23.58
CA ARG A 55 -7.58 3.35 23.09
C ARG A 55 -8.56 4.36 22.53
N GLN A 56 -8.65 5.54 23.15
CA GLN A 56 -9.53 6.61 22.70
C GLN A 56 -8.73 7.79 22.16
N ASN A 57 -8.90 8.06 20.87
CA ASN A 57 -8.32 9.25 20.24
C ASN A 57 -9.41 10.33 20.07
N PRO A 58 -9.10 11.61 20.35
CA PRO A 58 -10.04 12.69 20.12
C PRO A 58 -10.30 12.88 18.62
N ASN A 59 -11.43 13.51 18.27
CA ASN A 59 -11.76 13.86 16.89
C ASN A 59 -10.59 14.61 16.22
N ALA A 60 -10.31 14.26 14.95
CA ALA A 60 -9.21 14.80 14.17
C ALA A 60 -9.29 16.32 14.04
N LYS A 61 -8.13 16.97 13.99
CA LYS A 61 -8.00 18.41 13.76
C LYS A 61 -7.39 18.68 12.40
N TRP A 62 -8.00 19.54 11.61
CA TRP A 62 -7.40 20.10 10.39
C TRP A 62 -6.33 21.10 10.76
N PHE A 63 -5.14 20.98 10.16
CA PHE A 63 -3.96 21.79 10.47
C PHE A 63 -3.66 21.91 11.98
N SER A 64 -4.00 20.88 12.77
CA SER A 64 -3.86 20.88 14.24
C SER A 64 -4.69 21.94 15.00
N LEU A 65 -5.56 22.67 14.31
CA LEU A 65 -6.30 23.80 14.88
C LEU A 65 -7.80 23.51 15.07
N ILE A 66 -8.49 23.09 14.02
CA ILE A 66 -9.97 23.06 13.98
C ILE A 66 -10.46 21.62 13.75
N LYS A 67 -11.43 21.16 14.56
CA LYS A 67 -12.11 19.87 14.39
C LYS A 67 -13.23 19.97 13.35
N THR A 68 -12.87 20.18 12.08
CA THR A 68 -13.79 20.49 10.99
C THR A 68 -14.88 19.42 10.82
N GLN A 69 -14.51 18.15 10.82
CA GLN A 69 -15.47 17.05 10.64
C GLN A 69 -16.47 16.95 11.81
N LEU A 70 -16.04 17.24 13.04
CA LEU A 70 -16.92 17.32 14.19
C LEU A 70 -17.89 18.52 14.08
N TYR A 71 -17.42 19.67 13.54
CA TYR A 71 -18.31 20.80 13.27
C TYR A 71 -19.36 20.46 12.22
N VAL A 72 -18.97 19.81 11.11
CA VAL A 72 -19.91 19.33 10.08
C VAL A 72 -20.97 18.40 10.67
N TYR A 73 -20.58 17.47 11.52
CA TYR A 73 -21.51 16.59 12.22
C TYR A 73 -22.49 17.39 13.10
N ASN A 74 -21.99 18.38 13.83
CA ASN A 74 -22.80 19.20 14.73
C ASN A 74 -23.74 20.20 14.00
N LEU A 75 -23.51 20.49 12.71
CA LEU A 75 -24.46 21.23 11.86
C LEU A 75 -25.75 20.42 11.63
N SER A 76 -25.71 19.10 11.71
CA SER A 76 -26.90 18.27 11.56
C SER A 76 -27.95 18.59 12.61
N GLY A 77 -29.22 18.44 12.28
CA GLY A 77 -30.34 18.52 13.22
C GLY A 77 -30.40 17.28 14.13
N ARG A 78 -31.23 17.34 15.19
CA ARG A 78 -31.44 16.20 16.09
C ARG A 78 -32.16 15.04 15.41
N ASP A 79 -33.06 15.33 14.48
CA ASP A 79 -33.78 14.33 13.71
C ASP A 79 -32.85 13.65 12.68
N SER A 80 -32.51 12.40 12.96
CA SER A 80 -31.61 11.59 12.12
C SER A 80 -32.27 11.02 10.86
N THR A 81 -33.59 11.16 10.72
CA THR A 81 -34.35 10.60 9.58
C THR A 81 -34.27 11.49 8.34
N LYS A 82 -34.12 12.78 8.53
CA LYS A 82 -34.06 13.77 7.44
C LYS A 82 -32.81 13.58 6.58
N TRP A 83 -32.97 13.58 5.26
CA TRP A 83 -31.89 13.36 4.28
C TRP A 83 -30.67 14.26 4.52
N GLY A 84 -30.86 15.56 4.70
CA GLY A 84 -29.76 16.51 4.92
C GLY A 84 -28.98 16.21 6.21
N ASN A 85 -29.65 15.78 7.27
CA ASN A 85 -29.00 15.40 8.53
C ASN A 85 -28.24 14.08 8.38
N LYS A 86 -28.77 13.10 7.64
CA LYS A 86 -28.06 11.87 7.29
C LYS A 86 -26.78 12.16 6.52
N PHE A 87 -26.87 13.06 5.54
CA PHE A 87 -25.71 13.45 4.74
C PHE A 87 -24.62 14.11 5.60
N LEU A 88 -24.98 15.13 6.42
CA LEU A 88 -24.03 15.81 7.31
C LEU A 88 -23.39 14.88 8.33
N ARG A 89 -24.14 13.91 8.89
CA ARG A 89 -23.62 12.91 9.80
C ARG A 89 -22.71 11.88 9.11
N ARG A 90 -22.93 11.61 7.82
CA ARG A 90 -22.10 10.69 7.03
C ARG A 90 -20.74 11.27 6.66
N ILE A 91 -20.68 12.58 6.37
CA ILE A 91 -19.44 13.26 6.01
C ILE A 91 -18.70 13.87 7.21
N GLY A 92 -19.40 14.05 8.34
CA GLY A 92 -18.83 14.52 9.60
C GLY A 92 -18.49 13.37 10.54
N ASP A 93 -17.64 13.66 11.54
CA ASP A 93 -17.28 12.72 12.61
C ASP A 93 -18.16 12.92 13.84
N ALA A 94 -18.73 11.84 14.36
CA ALA A 94 -19.44 11.86 15.63
C ALA A 94 -18.52 12.30 16.79
N PRO A 95 -19.05 12.98 17.83
CA PRO A 95 -18.27 13.36 19.00
C PRO A 95 -17.73 12.12 19.71
N VAL A 96 -16.44 12.08 19.98
CA VAL A 96 -15.83 11.03 20.80
C VAL A 96 -16.12 11.31 22.27
N ILE A 97 -16.95 10.46 22.88
CA ILE A 97 -17.32 10.58 24.29
C ILE A 97 -16.23 9.93 25.15
N TYR A 98 -15.79 10.64 26.18
CA TYR A 98 -14.80 10.12 27.11
C TYR A 98 -15.34 8.90 27.87
N SER A 99 -14.57 7.84 27.93
CA SER A 99 -14.83 6.65 28.73
C SER A 99 -13.69 6.46 29.73
N GLU A 100 -14.04 6.36 31.01
CA GLU A 100 -13.10 6.11 32.09
C GLU A 100 -12.40 4.75 31.94
N ASP A 101 -13.14 3.72 31.52
CA ASP A 101 -12.60 2.36 31.33
C ASP A 101 -11.57 2.31 30.21
N GLU A 102 -11.86 2.97 29.09
CA GLU A 102 -10.91 3.03 27.96
C GLU A 102 -9.66 3.87 28.31
N ALA A 103 -9.84 4.89 29.14
CA ALA A 103 -8.71 5.68 29.62
C ALA A 103 -7.83 4.89 30.59
N LYS A 104 -8.43 4.06 31.47
CA LYS A 104 -7.71 3.15 32.38
C LYS A 104 -6.95 2.08 31.58
N ARG A 105 -7.60 1.45 30.61
CA ARG A 105 -6.94 0.50 29.71
C ARG A 105 -5.77 1.12 28.96
N SER A 106 -5.91 2.38 28.51
CA SER A 106 -4.81 3.11 27.86
C SER A 106 -3.62 3.30 28.82
N GLU A 107 -3.88 3.62 30.09
CA GLU A 107 -2.86 3.75 31.14
C GLU A 107 -2.08 2.43 31.33
N GLU A 108 -2.81 1.31 31.43
CA GLU A 108 -2.22 -0.03 31.54
C GLU A 108 -1.39 -0.43 30.30
N GLU A 109 -1.92 -0.16 29.08
CA GLU A 109 -1.22 -0.48 27.84
C GLU A 109 0.04 0.39 27.65
N ILE A 110 -0.02 1.68 27.99
CA ILE A 110 1.17 2.55 27.97
C ILE A 110 2.20 2.06 28.98
N THR A 111 1.78 1.66 30.19
CA THR A 111 2.69 1.10 31.20
C THR A 111 3.40 -0.15 30.68
N LYS A 112 2.66 -1.11 30.12
CA LYS A 112 3.24 -2.30 29.49
C LYS A 112 4.20 -1.96 28.35
N ALA A 113 3.83 -0.98 27.52
CA ALA A 113 4.69 -0.55 26.42
C ALA A 113 6.03 0.01 26.91
N VAL A 114 6.03 0.80 28.00
CA VAL A 114 7.26 1.35 28.59
C VAL A 114 8.08 0.26 29.29
N HIS A 115 7.43 -0.72 29.96
CA HIS A 115 8.11 -1.90 30.49
C HIS A 115 8.82 -2.68 29.37
N ASN A 116 8.12 -2.90 28.24
CA ASN A 116 8.71 -3.58 27.06
C ASN A 116 9.93 -2.85 26.47
N MET A 117 10.06 -1.53 26.71
CA MET A 117 11.24 -0.76 26.33
C MET A 117 12.41 -0.87 27.34
N GLY A 118 12.27 -1.74 28.35
CA GLY A 118 13.31 -2.00 29.36
C GLY A 118 13.17 -1.20 30.66
N TYR A 119 12.15 -0.36 30.80
CA TYR A 119 11.91 0.45 32.00
C TYR A 119 10.96 -0.26 32.95
N MET A 120 11.38 -1.36 33.57
CA MET A 120 10.52 -2.25 34.38
C MET A 120 9.90 -1.58 35.62
N ALA A 121 10.50 -0.50 36.13
CA ALA A 121 9.99 0.28 37.26
C ALA A 121 9.10 1.47 36.81
N ALA A 122 8.77 1.55 35.53
CA ALA A 122 7.98 2.65 35.01
C ALA A 122 6.56 2.64 35.57
N THR A 123 6.06 3.83 35.85
CA THR A 123 4.66 4.07 36.25
C THR A 123 4.05 5.12 35.35
N VAL A 124 2.79 4.96 35.05
CA VAL A 124 1.99 5.94 34.31
C VAL A 124 0.89 6.44 35.24
N LYS A 125 0.76 7.74 35.37
CA LYS A 125 -0.31 8.38 36.14
C LYS A 125 -1.22 9.15 35.21
N ARG A 126 -2.50 8.82 35.24
CA ARG A 126 -3.50 9.53 34.47
C ARG A 126 -4.05 10.72 35.24
N SER A 127 -4.18 11.84 34.57
CA SER A 127 -4.86 13.01 35.11
C SER A 127 -5.81 13.61 34.07
N THR A 128 -6.89 14.21 34.52
CA THR A 128 -7.91 14.79 33.65
C THR A 128 -8.16 16.25 34.00
N LYS A 129 -8.46 17.06 32.99
CA LYS A 129 -8.91 18.44 33.16
C LYS A 129 -10.24 18.64 32.43
N VAL A 130 -11.27 18.93 33.19
CA VAL A 130 -12.62 19.21 32.66
C VAL A 130 -12.79 20.71 32.51
N LYS A 131 -13.30 21.14 31.37
CA LYS A 131 -13.72 22.52 31.12
C LYS A 131 -15.06 22.50 30.38
N LYS A 132 -16.14 22.91 31.02
CA LYS A 132 -17.52 22.75 30.52
C LYS A 132 -17.80 21.29 30.17
N LYS A 133 -18.38 20.97 28.99
CA LYS A 133 -18.63 19.60 28.52
C LYS A 133 -17.40 18.96 27.76
N LYS A 134 -16.18 19.44 28.00
CA LYS A 134 -14.94 18.92 27.37
C LYS A 134 -13.97 18.42 28.41
N ILE A 135 -13.28 17.31 28.10
CA ILE A 135 -12.26 16.71 28.95
C ILE A 135 -10.95 16.54 28.18
N LYS A 136 -9.85 16.88 28.84
CA LYS A 136 -8.47 16.61 28.37
C LYS A 136 -7.88 15.55 29.28
N VAL A 137 -7.24 14.56 28.67
CA VAL A 137 -6.59 13.45 29.38
C VAL A 137 -5.06 13.59 29.23
N TYR A 138 -4.36 13.45 30.31
CA TYR A 138 -2.91 13.45 30.38
C TYR A 138 -2.44 12.11 30.95
N TYR A 139 -1.46 11.50 30.30
CA TYR A 139 -0.73 10.34 30.77
C TYR A 139 0.71 10.78 31.07
N ASP A 140 1.04 10.88 32.35
CA ASP A 140 2.35 11.29 32.83
C ASP A 140 3.15 10.02 33.12
N VAL A 141 4.16 9.76 32.29
CA VAL A 141 5.02 8.58 32.34
C VAL A 141 6.26 8.91 33.15
N THR A 142 6.47 8.20 34.24
CA THR A 142 7.71 8.22 35.05
C THR A 142 8.43 6.90 34.80
N ALA A 143 9.46 6.92 33.99
CA ALA A 143 10.08 5.70 33.46
C ALA A 143 11.15 5.10 34.41
N GLY A 144 11.88 5.93 35.15
CA GLY A 144 12.99 5.46 35.98
C GLY A 144 14.23 5.09 35.16
N LYS A 145 15.04 4.15 35.67
CA LYS A 145 16.24 3.66 34.99
C LYS A 145 15.91 2.42 34.16
N PRO A 146 16.40 2.32 32.90
CA PRO A 146 16.22 1.13 32.08
C PRO A 146 17.17 0.00 32.49
N TYR A 147 16.78 -1.23 32.27
CA TYR A 147 17.67 -2.37 32.33
C TYR A 147 18.54 -2.43 31.09
N VAL A 148 19.85 -2.74 31.29
CA VAL A 148 20.89 -2.78 30.24
C VAL A 148 21.43 -4.20 30.12
N VAL A 149 21.55 -4.70 28.91
CA VAL A 149 22.13 -6.03 28.65
C VAL A 149 23.64 -5.96 28.84
N GLN A 150 24.16 -6.66 29.84
CA GLN A 150 25.59 -6.70 30.15
C GLN A 150 26.32 -7.78 29.36
N SER A 151 25.73 -8.96 29.24
CA SER A 151 26.29 -10.08 28.48
C SER A 151 25.22 -10.80 27.68
N ILE A 152 25.62 -11.47 26.58
CA ILE A 152 24.72 -12.25 25.74
C ILE A 152 25.30 -13.65 25.58
N LYS A 153 24.51 -14.66 25.99
CA LYS A 153 24.81 -16.07 25.81
C LYS A 153 23.86 -16.70 24.79
N TYR A 154 24.37 -17.68 24.05
CA TYR A 154 23.61 -18.43 23.04
C TYR A 154 23.57 -19.89 23.42
N ASP A 155 22.38 -20.41 23.66
CA ASP A 155 22.10 -21.80 23.97
C ASP A 155 21.38 -22.43 22.77
N ILE A 156 22.18 -23.04 21.87
CA ILE A 156 21.72 -23.57 20.59
C ILE A 156 22.25 -25.02 20.47
N TYR A 157 21.36 -26.00 20.63
CA TYR A 157 21.70 -27.41 20.61
C TYR A 157 22.02 -27.93 19.21
N ASP A 158 21.48 -27.35 18.13
CA ASP A 158 21.73 -27.75 16.76
C ASP A 158 23.02 -27.12 16.22
N PRO A 159 24.10 -27.90 15.98
CA PRO A 159 25.38 -27.34 15.55
C PRO A 159 25.34 -26.72 14.16
N LYS A 160 24.45 -27.20 13.25
CA LYS A 160 24.29 -26.62 11.92
C LYS A 160 23.66 -25.25 12.03
N ILE A 161 22.62 -25.10 12.83
CA ILE A 161 21.97 -23.83 13.10
C ILE A 161 22.93 -22.87 13.83
N ALA A 162 23.65 -23.33 14.83
CA ALA A 162 24.65 -22.55 15.56
C ALA A 162 25.72 -21.97 14.61
N SER A 163 26.25 -22.77 13.69
CA SER A 163 27.22 -22.36 12.68
C SER A 163 26.61 -21.30 11.74
N LEU A 164 25.39 -21.52 11.27
CA LEU A 164 24.67 -20.59 10.36
C LEU A 164 24.40 -19.23 11.02
N LEU A 165 24.04 -19.22 12.30
CA LEU A 165 23.79 -18.00 13.06
C LEU A 165 25.09 -17.27 13.43
N LYS A 166 26.17 -18.02 13.71
CA LYS A 166 27.50 -17.44 13.93
C LYS A 166 28.00 -16.68 12.70
N GLN A 167 27.78 -17.21 11.49
CA GLN A 167 28.10 -16.51 10.23
C GLN A 167 27.28 -15.24 10.03
N ASP A 168 26.08 -15.16 10.62
CA ASP A 168 25.18 -14.01 10.52
C ASP A 168 25.27 -13.06 11.74
N SER A 169 26.22 -13.27 12.64
CA SER A 169 26.37 -12.52 13.91
C SER A 169 26.49 -11.00 13.71
N ALA A 170 27.15 -10.57 12.64
CA ALA A 170 27.25 -9.14 12.29
C ALA A 170 25.90 -8.44 12.05
N ARG A 171 24.85 -9.22 11.75
CA ARG A 171 23.47 -8.73 11.55
C ARG A 171 22.59 -8.87 12.78
N SER A 172 23.12 -9.41 13.89
CA SER A 172 22.35 -9.50 15.13
C SER A 172 21.92 -8.13 15.61
N LEU A 173 20.67 -8.04 16.04
CA LEU A 173 20.13 -6.85 16.67
C LEU A 173 20.50 -6.78 18.16
N LEU A 174 20.92 -7.91 18.73
CA LEU A 174 21.35 -8.00 20.12
C LEU A 174 22.79 -7.49 20.25
N LYS A 175 22.99 -6.57 21.17
CA LYS A 175 24.32 -5.99 21.49
C LYS A 175 24.45 -5.77 22.98
N GLU A 176 25.63 -6.01 23.50
CA GLU A 176 25.97 -5.59 24.86
C GLU A 176 25.87 -4.08 24.99
N GLY A 177 25.37 -3.60 26.11
CA GLY A 177 25.09 -2.18 26.35
C GLY A 177 23.73 -1.68 25.83
N MET A 178 22.95 -2.50 25.11
CA MET A 178 21.60 -2.12 24.70
C MET A 178 20.62 -2.19 25.87
N TYR A 179 19.51 -1.45 25.78
CA TYR A 179 18.39 -1.61 26.72
C TYR A 179 17.70 -2.98 26.47
N LEU A 180 17.19 -3.57 27.56
CA LEU A 180 16.39 -4.79 27.47
C LEU A 180 15.02 -4.50 26.84
N ASP A 181 15.01 -4.26 25.54
CA ASP A 181 13.81 -3.92 24.77
C ASP A 181 13.22 -5.17 24.13
N VAL A 182 12.03 -5.56 24.59
CA VAL A 182 11.30 -6.74 24.08
C VAL A 182 11.02 -6.64 22.59
N ASN A 183 10.81 -5.43 22.05
CA ASN A 183 10.60 -5.23 20.62
C ASN A 183 11.87 -5.56 19.82
N VAL A 184 13.05 -5.25 20.34
CA VAL A 184 14.34 -5.61 19.73
C VAL A 184 14.55 -7.13 19.79
N LEU A 185 14.20 -7.75 20.94
CA LEU A 185 14.26 -9.21 21.09
C LEU A 185 13.33 -9.90 20.07
N ASP A 186 12.07 -9.44 19.91
CA ASP A 186 11.15 -10.03 18.93
C ASP A 186 11.60 -9.77 17.47
N ALA A 187 12.16 -8.60 17.19
CA ALA A 187 12.74 -8.29 15.88
C ALA A 187 13.92 -9.22 15.55
N ASP A 188 14.79 -9.55 16.54
CA ASP A 188 15.88 -10.50 16.36
C ASP A 188 15.37 -11.94 16.18
N ARG A 189 14.34 -12.36 16.92
CA ARG A 189 13.63 -13.64 16.68
C ARG A 189 13.15 -13.72 15.24
N GLN A 190 12.53 -12.67 14.73
CA GLN A 190 12.04 -12.62 13.35
C GLN A 190 13.19 -12.66 12.33
N ARG A 191 14.32 -11.99 12.61
CA ARG A 191 15.54 -12.04 11.80
C ARG A 191 16.08 -13.47 11.69
N ILE A 192 16.22 -14.15 12.82
CA ILE A 192 16.69 -15.54 12.88
C ILE A 192 15.72 -16.46 12.15
N THR A 193 14.43 -16.35 12.42
CA THR A 193 13.38 -17.13 11.74
C THR A 193 13.48 -16.98 10.22
N ASN A 194 13.57 -15.74 9.73
CA ASN A 194 13.72 -15.47 8.31
C ASN A 194 15.02 -16.04 7.73
N LYS A 195 16.11 -16.02 8.51
CA LYS A 195 17.38 -16.62 8.09
C LYS A 195 17.26 -18.13 7.94
N LEU A 196 16.64 -18.82 8.90
CA LEU A 196 16.46 -20.26 8.88
C LEU A 196 15.49 -20.72 7.79
N LEU A 197 14.35 -20.03 7.62
CA LEU A 197 13.40 -20.30 6.54
C LEU A 197 14.04 -20.13 5.13
N ARG A 198 15.01 -19.23 4.98
CA ARG A 198 15.78 -19.07 3.73
C ARG A 198 16.86 -20.15 3.52
N ASN A 199 17.13 -20.95 4.52
CA ASN A 199 18.13 -22.01 4.50
C ASN A 199 17.52 -23.41 4.69
N GLY A 200 16.30 -23.60 4.24
CA GLY A 200 15.67 -24.90 4.15
C GLY A 200 14.84 -25.33 5.35
N TYR A 201 14.85 -24.61 6.44
CA TYR A 201 14.13 -25.00 7.66
C TYR A 201 12.64 -24.64 7.59
N TYR A 202 11.90 -25.28 6.72
CA TYR A 202 10.49 -24.99 6.38
C TYR A 202 9.55 -24.92 7.60
N LYS A 203 9.72 -25.82 8.58
CA LYS A 203 8.89 -25.88 9.79
C LYS A 203 9.34 -24.95 10.92
N PHE A 204 10.41 -24.19 10.71
CA PHE A 204 10.91 -23.30 11.73
C PHE A 204 9.99 -22.09 11.91
N ASN A 205 9.68 -21.74 13.15
CA ASN A 205 8.93 -20.53 13.50
C ASN A 205 9.60 -19.80 14.67
N LYS A 206 9.18 -18.59 14.95
CA LYS A 206 9.77 -17.74 15.98
C LYS A 206 9.58 -18.25 17.41
N ASP A 207 8.61 -19.14 17.63
CA ASP A 207 8.28 -19.65 18.97
C ASP A 207 9.33 -20.65 19.49
N TYR A 208 10.20 -21.16 18.61
CA TYR A 208 11.38 -21.94 19.01
C TYR A 208 12.49 -21.07 19.61
N ILE A 209 12.38 -19.74 19.55
CA ILE A 209 13.38 -18.83 20.09
C ILE A 209 12.85 -18.17 21.35
N GLY A 210 13.47 -18.48 22.49
CA GLY A 210 13.18 -17.89 23.78
C GLY A 210 14.34 -17.02 24.29
N TYR A 211 14.05 -16.18 25.27
CA TYR A 211 15.06 -15.42 26.00
C TYR A 211 14.86 -15.58 27.50
N THR A 212 15.95 -15.76 28.21
CA THR A 212 16.01 -15.64 29.68
C THR A 212 16.88 -14.43 30.02
N ALA A 213 16.35 -13.57 30.87
CA ALA A 213 17.04 -12.36 31.32
C ALA A 213 17.25 -12.46 32.84
N ASP A 214 18.48 -12.70 33.25
CA ASP A 214 18.86 -12.81 34.66
C ASP A 214 19.36 -11.45 35.15
N THR A 215 18.67 -10.87 36.15
CA THR A 215 19.03 -9.58 36.71
C THR A 215 20.20 -9.71 37.66
N VAL A 216 21.25 -8.91 37.46
CA VAL A 216 22.38 -8.81 38.37
C VAL A 216 21.96 -8.03 39.61
N ARG A 217 22.08 -8.67 40.78
CA ARG A 217 21.58 -8.16 42.07
C ARG A 217 22.07 -6.74 42.35
N ASN A 218 21.16 -5.86 42.77
CA ASN A 218 21.39 -4.45 43.09
C ASN A 218 21.93 -3.58 41.93
N THR A 219 21.72 -4.04 40.68
CA THR A 219 22.07 -3.27 39.48
C THR A 219 20.89 -3.21 38.51
N TYR A 220 21.02 -2.39 37.47
CA TYR A 220 20.11 -2.36 36.34
C TYR A 220 20.70 -3.14 35.14
N ASN A 221 21.61 -4.08 35.40
CA ASN A 221 22.23 -4.92 34.39
C ASN A 221 21.54 -6.30 34.32
N VAL A 222 21.52 -6.88 33.13
CA VAL A 222 20.96 -8.22 32.88
C VAL A 222 21.92 -9.04 32.04
N ASP A 223 22.04 -10.32 32.39
CA ASP A 223 22.65 -11.34 31.57
C ASP A 223 21.56 -11.99 30.72
N LEU A 224 21.66 -11.82 29.40
CA LEU A 224 20.66 -12.30 28.44
C LEU A 224 21.10 -13.64 27.85
N THR A 225 20.28 -14.67 27.97
CA THR A 225 20.50 -15.96 27.31
C THR A 225 19.44 -16.17 26.24
N GLN A 226 19.88 -16.34 24.99
CA GLN A 226 19.02 -16.72 23.88
C GLN A 226 18.98 -18.25 23.75
N HIS A 227 17.80 -18.83 23.88
CA HIS A 227 17.57 -20.27 23.73
C HIS A 227 16.96 -20.55 22.36
N LEU A 228 17.49 -21.53 21.64
CA LEU A 228 16.88 -22.08 20.45
C LEU A 228 16.46 -23.51 20.75
N GLN A 229 15.15 -23.71 20.91
CA GLN A 229 14.56 -25.01 21.27
C GLN A 229 14.64 -25.99 20.09
N MET A 230 14.74 -27.28 20.40
CA MET A 230 14.64 -28.33 19.41
C MET A 230 13.21 -28.48 18.87
N TYR A 231 13.10 -29.08 17.70
CA TYR A 231 11.80 -29.33 17.06
C TYR A 231 11.01 -30.38 17.83
N LYS A 232 9.73 -30.08 18.06
CA LYS A 232 8.70 -31.03 18.52
C LYS A 232 7.45 -30.84 17.65
N ALA A 233 6.91 -31.94 17.12
CA ALA A 233 5.67 -31.88 16.36
C ALA A 233 4.46 -31.72 17.30
N HIS A 234 4.47 -32.41 18.44
CA HIS A 234 3.52 -32.30 19.53
C HIS A 234 4.25 -32.18 20.87
N ALA A 235 3.58 -31.63 21.87
CA ALA A 235 4.18 -31.44 23.20
C ALA A 235 4.68 -32.74 23.85
N SER A 236 4.05 -33.88 23.53
CA SER A 236 4.39 -35.24 23.98
C SER A 236 5.58 -35.87 23.27
N ASP A 237 6.00 -35.30 22.11
CA ASP A 237 7.01 -35.94 21.27
C ASP A 237 8.42 -35.73 21.83
N SER A 238 9.33 -36.66 21.51
CA SER A 238 10.75 -36.48 21.77
C SER A 238 11.31 -35.32 20.93
N ALA A 239 12.15 -34.51 21.57
CA ALA A 239 12.81 -33.39 20.90
C ALA A 239 13.82 -33.90 19.87
N ARG A 240 13.85 -33.32 18.67
CA ARG A 240 14.79 -33.67 17.59
C ARG A 240 15.36 -32.40 16.95
N ALA A 241 16.46 -32.53 16.22
CA ALA A 241 17.05 -31.44 15.47
C ALA A 241 16.08 -30.93 14.38
N HIS A 242 16.15 -29.64 14.09
CA HIS A 242 15.39 -29.06 12.97
C HIS A 242 15.91 -29.63 11.64
N GLN A 243 14.98 -30.01 10.76
CA GLN A 243 15.30 -30.63 9.48
C GLN A 243 15.26 -29.59 8.37
N GLN A 244 16.18 -29.71 7.41
CA GLN A 244 16.12 -29.01 6.15
C GLN A 244 15.26 -29.78 5.15
N TYR A 245 14.53 -29.03 4.28
CA TYR A 245 13.60 -29.58 3.30
C TYR A 245 14.00 -29.16 1.90
N TRP A 246 13.88 -30.09 0.96
CA TRP A 246 14.08 -29.88 -0.47
C TRP A 246 12.75 -30.00 -1.21
N ILE A 247 12.63 -29.28 -2.32
CA ILE A 247 11.44 -29.31 -3.16
C ILE A 247 11.53 -30.56 -4.06
N ASN A 248 10.53 -31.44 -3.96
CA ASN A 248 10.45 -32.63 -4.79
C ASN A 248 9.77 -32.31 -6.13
N LYS A 249 8.47 -32.04 -6.11
CA LYS A 249 7.65 -31.80 -7.30
C LYS A 249 6.97 -30.44 -7.20
N ILE A 250 6.73 -29.81 -8.36
CA ILE A 250 5.97 -28.59 -8.45
C ILE A 250 4.81 -28.80 -9.39
N ASN A 251 3.59 -28.65 -8.87
CA ASN A 251 2.34 -28.86 -9.57
C ASN A 251 1.62 -27.52 -9.71
N PHE A 252 1.15 -27.19 -10.92
CA PHE A 252 0.34 -26.01 -11.15
C PHE A 252 -1.13 -26.39 -11.28
N ILE A 253 -2.00 -25.67 -10.59
CA ILE A 253 -3.46 -25.81 -10.70
C ILE A 253 -3.99 -24.44 -11.10
N THR A 254 -4.43 -24.28 -12.36
CA THR A 254 -4.76 -22.98 -12.95
C THR A 254 -6.22 -22.58 -12.81
N ASP A 255 -7.07 -23.48 -12.33
CA ASP A 255 -8.53 -23.27 -12.17
C ASP A 255 -8.97 -23.48 -10.72
N TYR A 256 -8.17 -23.01 -9.76
CA TYR A 256 -8.48 -23.14 -8.34
C TYR A 256 -9.48 -22.06 -7.91
N ASP A 257 -10.58 -22.48 -7.27
CA ASP A 257 -11.53 -21.56 -6.64
C ASP A 257 -11.42 -21.64 -5.13
N VAL A 258 -10.92 -20.56 -4.52
CA VAL A 258 -10.72 -20.43 -3.06
C VAL A 258 -12.03 -20.57 -2.29
N LEU A 259 -13.17 -20.19 -2.90
CA LEU A 259 -14.47 -20.18 -2.23
C LEU A 259 -15.14 -21.57 -2.23
N GLN A 260 -14.81 -22.43 -3.18
CA GLN A 260 -15.43 -23.75 -3.34
C GLN A 260 -14.59 -24.90 -2.78
N SER A 261 -13.30 -24.72 -2.58
CA SER A 261 -12.40 -25.78 -2.18
C SER A 261 -11.79 -25.57 -0.79
N SER A 262 -12.47 -26.07 0.22
CA SER A 262 -11.88 -26.23 1.56
C SER A 262 -10.85 -27.37 1.64
N ALA A 263 -10.90 -28.33 0.70
CA ALA A 263 -9.96 -29.43 0.58
C ALA A 263 -9.42 -29.55 -0.85
N MET A 264 -8.16 -29.98 -0.98
CA MET A 264 -7.48 -30.17 -2.27
C MET A 264 -8.16 -31.24 -3.16
N SER A 265 -8.93 -32.14 -2.55
CA SER A 265 -9.71 -33.20 -3.20
C SER A 265 -10.95 -32.70 -3.94
N SER A 266 -11.35 -31.45 -3.75
CA SER A 266 -12.54 -30.84 -4.38
C SER A 266 -12.22 -29.98 -5.61
N VAL A 267 -10.98 -30.02 -6.12
CA VAL A 267 -10.60 -29.27 -7.32
C VAL A 267 -11.05 -30.05 -8.55
N ASP A 268 -11.96 -29.45 -9.32
CA ASP A 268 -12.51 -30.01 -10.54
C ASP A 268 -11.47 -29.87 -11.68
N ILE A 269 -10.64 -30.89 -11.86
CA ILE A 269 -9.56 -30.97 -12.86
C ILE A 269 -9.98 -31.98 -13.92
N ASN A 270 -10.06 -31.56 -15.19
CA ASN A 270 -10.43 -32.41 -16.28
C ASN A 270 -9.27 -32.78 -17.22
N ASP A 271 -8.22 -31.97 -17.21
CA ASP A 271 -7.11 -32.15 -18.16
C ASP A 271 -5.76 -31.66 -17.58
N SER A 272 -4.67 -32.07 -18.18
CA SER A 272 -3.32 -31.69 -17.78
C SER A 272 -2.36 -31.61 -18.96
N VAL A 273 -1.36 -30.74 -18.84
CA VAL A 273 -0.26 -30.62 -19.78
C VAL A 273 1.08 -30.60 -19.04
N HIS A 274 2.09 -31.25 -19.60
CA HIS A 274 3.44 -31.19 -19.06
C HIS A 274 4.28 -30.16 -19.83
N TYR A 275 4.92 -29.26 -19.13
CA TYR A 275 5.82 -28.27 -19.73
C TYR A 275 7.12 -28.18 -18.93
N LYS A 276 8.26 -28.47 -19.58
CA LYS A 276 9.59 -28.51 -18.96
C LYS A 276 9.66 -29.39 -17.68
N GLY A 277 8.94 -30.52 -17.68
CA GLY A 277 8.90 -31.44 -16.55
C GLY A 277 7.89 -31.08 -15.44
N TYR A 278 7.18 -29.96 -15.54
CA TYR A 278 6.17 -29.56 -14.56
C TYR A 278 4.75 -29.86 -15.07
N PRO A 279 3.92 -30.57 -14.31
CA PRO A 279 2.52 -30.79 -14.63
C PRO A 279 1.70 -29.53 -14.35
N ILE A 280 0.80 -29.21 -15.26
CA ILE A 280 -0.12 -28.07 -15.20
C ILE A 280 -1.53 -28.62 -15.38
N TYR A 281 -2.32 -28.55 -14.33
CA TYR A 281 -3.69 -29.03 -14.26
C TYR A 281 -4.68 -27.89 -14.50
N TYR A 282 -5.71 -28.14 -15.31
CA TYR A 282 -6.74 -27.15 -15.65
C TYR A 282 -8.11 -27.82 -15.90
N LYS A 283 -9.19 -27.02 -15.88
CA LYS A 283 -10.56 -27.55 -16.05
C LYS A 283 -10.95 -27.68 -17.53
N ASP A 284 -10.98 -26.55 -18.25
CA ASP A 284 -11.48 -26.52 -19.63
C ASP A 284 -10.39 -26.15 -20.63
N LYS A 285 -9.84 -24.97 -20.50
CA LYS A 285 -8.78 -24.44 -21.38
C LYS A 285 -7.68 -23.80 -20.54
N LEU A 286 -6.45 -24.09 -20.91
CA LEU A 286 -5.30 -23.50 -20.26
C LEU A 286 -5.35 -21.97 -20.42
N TYR A 287 -5.48 -21.28 -19.30
CA TYR A 287 -5.75 -19.86 -19.21
C TYR A 287 -4.53 -18.99 -19.50
N LEU A 288 -3.37 -19.38 -18.98
CA LEU A 288 -2.08 -18.75 -19.22
C LEU A 288 -1.18 -19.68 -20.04
N ARG A 289 -0.32 -19.12 -20.88
CA ARG A 289 0.71 -19.91 -21.57
C ARG A 289 1.63 -20.57 -20.52
N PRO A 290 2.03 -21.84 -20.69
CA PRO A 290 2.94 -22.54 -19.75
C PRO A 290 4.22 -21.76 -19.46
N LYS A 291 4.79 -21.08 -20.46
CA LYS A 291 5.97 -20.23 -20.30
C LYS A 291 5.77 -19.13 -19.25
N VAL A 292 4.58 -18.53 -19.17
CA VAL A 292 4.27 -17.48 -18.19
C VAL A 292 4.32 -18.00 -16.76
N LEU A 293 3.86 -19.24 -16.54
CA LEU A 293 3.95 -19.90 -15.24
C LEU A 293 5.41 -20.09 -14.82
N MET A 294 6.25 -20.60 -15.73
CA MET A 294 7.68 -20.82 -15.46
C MET A 294 8.45 -19.52 -15.25
N ASP A 295 8.17 -18.48 -16.03
CA ASP A 295 8.86 -17.19 -15.94
C ASP A 295 8.59 -16.47 -14.60
N ASN A 296 7.48 -16.81 -13.93
CA ASN A 296 7.11 -16.25 -12.62
C ASN A 296 7.44 -17.13 -11.42
N LEU A 297 7.86 -18.38 -11.63
CA LEU A 297 8.38 -19.28 -10.60
C LEU A 297 9.84 -18.95 -10.27
N ARG A 298 10.22 -18.97 -8.98
CA ARG A 298 11.56 -18.58 -8.52
C ARG A 298 12.38 -19.70 -7.91
N PHE A 299 11.85 -20.91 -7.88
CA PHE A 299 12.50 -22.12 -7.40
C PHE A 299 12.18 -23.29 -8.34
N ALA A 300 12.94 -24.34 -8.26
CA ALA A 300 12.81 -25.53 -9.09
C ALA A 300 12.73 -26.80 -8.23
N SER A 301 12.35 -27.93 -8.86
CA SER A 301 12.49 -29.25 -8.24
C SER A 301 13.97 -29.54 -7.96
N GLY A 302 14.27 -30.07 -6.78
CA GLY A 302 15.61 -30.31 -6.29
C GLY A 302 16.24 -29.14 -5.52
N ASP A 303 15.66 -27.96 -5.54
CA ASP A 303 16.15 -26.83 -4.78
C ASP A 303 15.90 -27.01 -3.27
N LEU A 304 16.82 -26.48 -2.47
CA LEU A 304 16.58 -26.31 -1.04
C LEU A 304 15.46 -25.30 -0.83
N TYR A 305 14.50 -25.60 0.05
CA TYR A 305 13.42 -24.68 0.39
C TYR A 305 13.97 -23.31 0.79
N ASN A 306 13.40 -22.27 0.23
CA ASN A 306 13.79 -20.88 0.51
C ASN A 306 12.55 -19.99 0.53
N GLU A 307 12.17 -19.54 1.70
CA GLU A 307 11.00 -18.67 1.91
C GLU A 307 11.05 -17.39 1.06
N ARG A 308 12.23 -16.82 0.83
CA ARG A 308 12.40 -15.65 -0.02
C ARG A 308 11.96 -15.92 -1.46
N ASP A 309 12.29 -17.08 -2.00
CA ASP A 309 11.97 -17.45 -3.38
C ASP A 309 10.47 -17.76 -3.51
N VAL A 310 9.87 -18.34 -2.47
CA VAL A 310 8.41 -18.52 -2.36
C VAL A 310 7.71 -17.17 -2.35
N GLN A 311 8.13 -16.23 -1.50
CA GLN A 311 7.56 -14.87 -1.44
C GLN A 311 7.75 -14.09 -2.74
N GLN A 312 8.88 -14.29 -3.41
CA GLN A 312 9.11 -13.70 -4.73
C GLN A 312 8.20 -14.31 -5.79
N THR A 313 7.90 -15.60 -5.70
CA THR A 313 6.94 -16.28 -6.57
C THR A 313 5.53 -15.73 -6.36
N TYR A 314 5.07 -15.60 -5.11
CA TYR A 314 3.81 -14.93 -4.77
C TYR A 314 3.75 -13.52 -5.37
N SER A 315 4.78 -12.73 -5.16
CA SER A 315 4.88 -11.36 -5.70
C SER A 315 4.91 -11.32 -7.22
N SER A 316 5.46 -12.32 -7.88
CA SER A 316 5.52 -12.42 -9.34
C SER A 316 4.14 -12.74 -9.93
N PHE A 317 3.45 -13.74 -9.40
CA PHE A 317 2.09 -14.08 -9.81
C PHE A 317 1.08 -12.99 -9.44
N GLY A 318 1.22 -12.35 -8.28
CA GLY A 318 0.33 -11.26 -7.84
C GLY A 318 0.37 -10.01 -8.74
N ARG A 319 1.37 -9.87 -9.62
CA ARG A 319 1.42 -8.79 -10.63
C ARG A 319 0.71 -9.12 -11.93
N LEU A 320 0.33 -10.39 -12.13
CA LEU A 320 -0.37 -10.81 -13.33
C LEU A 320 -1.84 -10.41 -13.23
N SER A 321 -2.27 -9.47 -14.04
CA SER A 321 -3.66 -8.95 -14.08
C SER A 321 -4.69 -10.02 -14.39
N ALA A 322 -4.24 -11.10 -15.03
CA ALA A 322 -5.01 -12.28 -15.35
C ALA A 322 -5.38 -13.14 -14.13
N LEU A 323 -4.70 -12.97 -13.00
CA LEU A 323 -4.91 -13.71 -11.78
C LEU A 323 -5.55 -12.84 -10.70
N LYS A 324 -6.47 -13.44 -9.94
CA LYS A 324 -7.11 -12.81 -8.79
C LYS A 324 -6.43 -13.18 -7.48
N TYR A 325 -6.13 -14.48 -7.33
CA TYR A 325 -5.47 -15.03 -6.15
C TYR A 325 -4.42 -16.05 -6.56
N THR A 326 -3.36 -16.13 -5.77
CA THR A 326 -2.32 -17.16 -5.85
C THR A 326 -2.19 -17.77 -4.48
N ASN A 327 -2.20 -19.10 -4.40
CA ASN A 327 -1.92 -19.84 -3.18
C ASN A 327 -0.83 -20.87 -3.49
N ILE A 328 0.22 -20.90 -2.67
CA ILE A 328 1.31 -21.86 -2.78
C ILE A 328 1.29 -22.70 -1.52
N ARG A 329 1.05 -24.00 -1.68
CA ARG A 329 0.97 -24.95 -0.58
C ARG A 329 2.06 -26.01 -0.74
N PHE A 330 2.70 -26.34 0.36
CA PHE A 330 3.67 -27.43 0.43
C PHE A 330 3.08 -28.59 1.23
N ILE A 331 3.28 -29.80 0.72
CA ILE A 331 2.88 -31.04 1.38
C ILE A 331 4.14 -31.88 1.55
N GLU A 332 4.36 -32.40 2.75
CA GLU A 332 5.48 -33.28 3.03
C GLU A 332 5.26 -34.64 2.39
N THR A 333 6.29 -35.13 1.71
CA THR A 333 6.31 -36.43 1.06
C THR A 333 7.59 -37.15 1.48
N GLN A 334 7.44 -38.36 1.95
CA GLN A 334 8.58 -39.23 2.31
C GLN A 334 9.14 -39.88 1.04
N ILE A 335 10.41 -39.69 0.77
CA ILE A 335 11.15 -40.33 -0.33
C ILE A 335 12.40 -40.98 0.21
N GLY A 336 12.36 -42.32 0.36
CA GLY A 336 13.39 -43.05 1.10
C GLY A 336 13.48 -42.55 2.54
N ASP A 337 14.67 -42.21 3.00
CA ASP A 337 14.92 -41.69 4.35
C ASP A 337 14.78 -40.16 4.46
N SER A 338 14.48 -39.48 3.36
CA SER A 338 14.38 -38.02 3.32
C SER A 338 12.94 -37.53 3.20
N THR A 339 12.58 -36.54 4.00
CA THR A 339 11.31 -35.84 3.86
C THR A 339 11.50 -34.65 2.93
N MET A 340 10.74 -34.61 1.84
CA MET A 340 10.75 -33.55 0.83
C MET A 340 9.42 -32.83 0.77
N LEU A 341 9.33 -31.74 0.00
CA LEU A 341 8.13 -30.93 -0.16
C LEU A 341 7.60 -31.03 -1.59
N ASP A 342 6.37 -31.51 -1.73
CA ASP A 342 5.59 -31.36 -2.95
C ASP A 342 4.89 -29.99 -2.95
N CYS A 343 5.20 -29.18 -3.96
CA CYS A 343 4.66 -27.84 -4.08
C CYS A 343 3.44 -27.83 -5.00
N TYR A 344 2.37 -27.16 -4.56
CA TYR A 344 1.16 -26.91 -5.34
C TYR A 344 0.96 -25.41 -5.50
N VAL A 345 1.12 -24.92 -6.72
CA VAL A 345 0.87 -23.51 -7.09
C VAL A 345 -0.55 -23.41 -7.64
N MET A 346 -1.46 -22.94 -6.80
CA MET A 346 -2.89 -22.83 -7.10
C MET A 346 -3.23 -21.41 -7.50
N LEU A 347 -3.80 -21.25 -8.69
CA LEU A 347 -4.05 -19.96 -9.32
C LEU A 347 -5.55 -19.78 -9.59
N THR A 348 -6.11 -18.68 -9.11
CA THR A 348 -7.51 -18.31 -9.36
C THR A 348 -7.56 -17.25 -10.44
N LYS A 349 -8.37 -17.50 -11.49
CA LYS A 349 -8.57 -16.57 -12.60
C LYS A 349 -9.20 -15.25 -12.16
N SER A 350 -8.76 -14.16 -12.74
CA SER A 350 -9.47 -12.88 -12.71
C SER A 350 -10.55 -12.84 -13.81
N LYS A 351 -11.54 -11.95 -13.68
CA LYS A 351 -12.44 -11.64 -14.78
C LYS A 351 -11.63 -11.06 -15.95
N HIS A 352 -11.72 -11.69 -17.12
CA HIS A 352 -10.95 -11.30 -18.31
C HIS A 352 -11.26 -9.90 -18.80
N LYS A 353 -12.56 -9.60 -18.88
CA LYS A 353 -13.09 -8.39 -19.50
C LYS A 353 -13.80 -7.56 -18.46
N SER A 354 -13.64 -6.26 -18.53
CA SER A 354 -14.40 -5.30 -17.75
C SER A 354 -14.75 -4.10 -18.63
N VAL A 355 -15.93 -3.55 -18.38
CA VAL A 355 -16.38 -2.28 -18.95
C VAL A 355 -16.62 -1.36 -17.77
N ALA A 356 -16.12 -0.12 -17.86
CA ALA A 356 -16.42 0.93 -16.89
C ALA A 356 -17.03 2.12 -17.63
N PHE A 357 -18.00 2.72 -16.98
CA PHE A 357 -18.67 3.94 -17.44
C PHE A 357 -18.48 5.02 -16.37
N GLU A 358 -17.99 6.19 -16.77
CA GLU A 358 -17.72 7.32 -15.90
C GLU A 358 -18.46 8.56 -16.41
N VAL A 359 -19.06 9.32 -15.51
CA VAL A 359 -19.67 10.62 -15.80
C VAL A 359 -19.07 11.65 -14.85
N GLU A 360 -18.62 12.76 -15.38
CA GLU A 360 -17.96 13.85 -14.66
C GLU A 360 -18.70 15.15 -14.90
N GLY A 361 -18.91 15.93 -13.86
CA GLY A 361 -19.25 17.36 -13.99
C GLY A 361 -17.97 18.17 -13.95
N THR A 362 -17.78 19.08 -14.90
CA THR A 362 -16.59 19.93 -14.99
C THR A 362 -16.94 21.39 -14.69
N ASN A 363 -15.98 22.10 -14.09
CA ASN A 363 -16.05 23.54 -13.91
C ASN A 363 -14.65 24.12 -14.11
N SER A 364 -14.40 24.66 -15.29
CA SER A 364 -13.09 25.21 -15.68
C SER A 364 -13.16 26.74 -15.65
N ALA A 365 -12.66 27.38 -14.60
CA ALA A 365 -12.61 28.84 -14.43
C ALA A 365 -13.97 29.55 -14.51
N GLY A 366 -15.06 28.85 -14.20
CA GLY A 366 -16.44 29.36 -14.27
C GLY A 366 -17.25 28.80 -15.43
N ASP A 367 -16.63 28.06 -16.34
CA ASP A 367 -17.28 27.35 -17.42
C ASP A 367 -17.81 25.99 -16.90
N LEU A 368 -19.12 25.79 -17.05
CA LEU A 368 -19.78 24.56 -16.59
C LEU A 368 -19.88 23.56 -17.73
N GLY A 369 -19.60 22.31 -17.43
CA GLY A 369 -19.67 21.26 -18.42
C GLY A 369 -19.92 19.89 -17.83
N ALA A 370 -19.99 18.92 -18.74
CA ALA A 370 -20.09 17.50 -18.42
C ALA A 370 -19.18 16.69 -19.34
N ALA A 371 -18.62 15.61 -18.81
CA ALA A 371 -17.89 14.63 -19.60
C ALA A 371 -18.41 13.22 -19.29
N ALA A 372 -18.33 12.36 -20.28
CA ALA A 372 -18.62 10.94 -20.13
C ALA A 372 -17.52 10.12 -20.79
N SER A 373 -17.20 8.98 -20.19
CA SER A 373 -16.26 8.05 -20.79
C SER A 373 -16.72 6.59 -20.63
N VAL A 374 -16.38 5.79 -21.63
CA VAL A 374 -16.57 4.35 -21.62
C VAL A 374 -15.22 3.70 -21.85
N SER A 375 -14.82 2.81 -20.97
CA SER A 375 -13.59 2.04 -21.12
C SER A 375 -13.85 0.54 -21.15
N PHE A 376 -13.19 -0.14 -22.06
CA PHE A 376 -13.12 -1.59 -22.14
C PHE A 376 -11.72 -2.06 -21.83
N GLN A 377 -11.60 -3.06 -20.98
CA GLN A 377 -10.33 -3.67 -20.60
C GLN A 377 -10.37 -5.19 -20.78
N ASN A 378 -9.32 -5.74 -21.41
CA ASN A 378 -9.06 -7.18 -21.44
C ASN A 378 -7.72 -7.47 -20.76
N ARG A 379 -7.73 -8.30 -19.72
CA ARG A 379 -6.56 -8.56 -18.83
C ARG A 379 -5.72 -9.76 -19.22
N ASN A 380 -6.01 -10.40 -20.33
CA ASN A 380 -5.29 -11.59 -20.80
C ASN A 380 -5.36 -11.74 -22.32
N LEU A 381 -4.97 -10.70 -23.05
CA LEU A 381 -5.20 -10.58 -24.48
C LEU A 381 -4.57 -11.74 -25.27
N PHE A 382 -3.32 -12.08 -25.00
CA PHE A 382 -2.56 -13.13 -25.67
C PHE A 382 -2.22 -14.31 -24.76
N ARG A 383 -2.97 -14.53 -23.69
CA ARG A 383 -2.74 -15.59 -22.68
C ARG A 383 -1.39 -15.44 -21.94
N GLY A 384 -0.85 -14.23 -21.88
CA GLY A 384 0.38 -13.87 -21.16
C GLY A 384 0.15 -12.85 -20.04
N SER A 385 -1.13 -12.61 -19.69
CA SER A 385 -1.54 -11.57 -18.75
C SER A 385 -1.29 -10.14 -19.26
N GLU A 386 -1.26 -9.97 -20.57
CA GLU A 386 -1.22 -8.65 -21.21
C GLU A 386 -2.56 -7.95 -20.98
N THR A 387 -2.49 -6.69 -20.59
CA THR A 387 -3.69 -5.86 -20.38
C THR A 387 -3.85 -4.93 -21.57
N PHE A 388 -4.93 -5.13 -22.32
CA PHE A 388 -5.37 -4.20 -23.35
C PHE A 388 -6.48 -3.32 -22.78
N MET A 389 -6.41 -2.03 -23.00
CA MET A 389 -7.44 -1.05 -22.64
C MET A 389 -7.75 -0.16 -23.84
N ILE A 390 -9.03 0.12 -24.04
CA ILE A 390 -9.50 1.18 -24.94
C ILE A 390 -10.52 2.01 -24.18
N LYS A 391 -10.35 3.35 -24.22
CA LYS A 391 -11.22 4.34 -23.57
C LYS A 391 -11.69 5.35 -24.59
N PHE A 392 -12.98 5.59 -24.65
CA PHE A 392 -13.61 6.65 -25.39
C PHE A 392 -14.09 7.71 -24.41
N ARG A 393 -13.78 8.97 -24.68
CA ARG A 393 -14.20 10.11 -23.86
C ARG A 393 -14.86 11.16 -24.72
N GLY A 394 -15.97 11.71 -24.24
CA GLY A 394 -16.63 12.90 -24.78
C GLY A 394 -16.80 13.94 -23.68
N ALA A 395 -16.54 15.19 -23.97
CA ALA A 395 -16.79 16.30 -23.05
C ALA A 395 -17.44 17.48 -23.77
N TYR A 396 -18.30 18.19 -23.04
CA TYR A 396 -18.96 19.39 -23.50
C TYR A 396 -19.00 20.43 -22.37
N GLU A 397 -18.54 21.67 -22.66
CA GLU A 397 -18.56 22.77 -21.70
C GLU A 397 -19.13 24.02 -22.37
N VAL A 398 -19.88 24.79 -21.61
CA VAL A 398 -20.39 26.09 -22.04
C VAL A 398 -19.42 27.15 -21.53
N ILE A 399 -18.76 27.83 -22.47
CA ILE A 399 -17.77 28.86 -22.14
C ILE A 399 -18.51 30.17 -21.82
N SER A 400 -18.30 30.68 -20.63
CA SER A 400 -18.87 31.96 -20.15
C SER A 400 -17.85 33.08 -20.31
N GLY A 401 -18.34 34.28 -20.74
CA GLY A 401 -17.50 35.50 -20.80
C GLY A 401 -16.64 35.65 -22.04
N LEU A 402 -16.94 34.94 -23.13
CA LEU A 402 -16.35 35.21 -24.44
C LEU A 402 -16.69 36.62 -24.93
N GLN A 403 -15.69 37.30 -25.50
CA GLN A 403 -15.90 38.58 -26.15
C GLN A 403 -16.77 38.41 -27.41
N ALA A 404 -17.56 39.44 -27.78
CA ALA A 404 -18.35 39.41 -29.00
C ALA A 404 -17.47 39.16 -30.24
N GLY A 405 -17.93 38.31 -31.18
CA GLY A 405 -17.24 38.02 -32.43
C GLY A 405 -16.75 36.58 -32.59
N TYR A 406 -16.95 35.70 -31.61
CA TYR A 406 -16.79 34.24 -31.78
C TYR A 406 -18.13 33.63 -32.23
N SER A 407 -18.03 32.66 -33.16
CA SER A 407 -19.21 32.03 -33.77
C SER A 407 -19.85 30.92 -32.91
N ASN A 408 -19.18 30.48 -31.85
CA ASN A 408 -19.63 29.41 -30.96
C ASN A 408 -19.08 29.63 -29.54
N ASN A 409 -19.91 29.38 -28.54
CA ASN A 409 -19.55 29.53 -27.11
C ASN A 409 -19.33 28.19 -26.42
N ASN A 410 -19.10 27.11 -27.17
CA ASN A 410 -19.04 25.78 -26.60
C ASN A 410 -17.66 25.17 -26.82
N TYR A 411 -17.20 24.42 -25.81
CA TYR A 411 -16.09 23.50 -25.92
C TYR A 411 -16.63 22.10 -26.14
N THR A 412 -16.10 21.42 -27.12
CA THR A 412 -16.40 20.01 -27.37
C THR A 412 -15.11 19.21 -27.51
N GLU A 413 -15.02 18.09 -26.83
CA GLU A 413 -13.87 17.21 -26.88
C GLU A 413 -14.29 15.77 -27.15
N TYR A 414 -13.58 15.10 -28.05
CA TYR A 414 -13.66 13.65 -28.26
C TYR A 414 -12.27 13.06 -28.18
N GLY A 415 -12.12 12.01 -27.36
CA GLY A 415 -10.85 11.33 -27.15
C GLY A 415 -10.99 9.83 -27.29
N VAL A 416 -9.96 9.21 -27.88
CA VAL A 416 -9.77 7.76 -27.89
C VAL A 416 -8.38 7.48 -27.34
N GLU A 417 -8.31 6.66 -26.32
CA GLU A 417 -7.07 6.20 -25.72
C GLU A 417 -7.01 4.66 -25.80
N THR A 418 -5.92 4.13 -26.29
CA THR A 418 -5.68 2.69 -26.39
C THR A 418 -4.31 2.38 -25.79
N SER A 419 -4.23 1.37 -24.95
CA SER A 419 -2.97 0.92 -24.37
C SER A 419 -2.87 -0.59 -24.27
N ILE A 420 -1.65 -1.11 -24.43
CA ILE A 420 -1.29 -2.50 -24.15
C ILE A 420 -0.16 -2.51 -23.14
N ASN A 421 -0.38 -3.18 -22.01
CA ASN A 421 0.61 -3.36 -20.97
C ASN A 421 1.04 -4.83 -20.92
N PHE A 422 2.33 -5.08 -21.11
CA PHE A 422 2.95 -6.39 -20.98
C PHE A 422 3.59 -6.52 -19.59
N PRO A 423 3.29 -7.60 -18.83
CA PRO A 423 3.90 -7.81 -17.52
C PRO A 423 5.41 -8.13 -17.58
N ASN A 424 5.98 -8.13 -18.75
CA ASN A 424 7.38 -8.48 -19.04
C ASN A 424 8.15 -7.31 -19.63
N PHE A 425 9.46 -7.31 -19.41
CA PHE A 425 10.38 -6.34 -20.01
C PHE A 425 10.69 -6.74 -21.46
N LEU A 426 10.01 -6.11 -22.41
CA LEU A 426 10.18 -6.37 -23.86
C LEU A 426 11.29 -5.51 -24.46
N PHE A 427 12.53 -5.72 -24.05
CA PHE A 427 13.68 -5.10 -24.68
C PHE A 427 14.60 -6.18 -25.28
N PRO A 428 14.92 -6.14 -26.58
CA PRO A 428 15.57 -7.25 -27.26
C PRO A 428 17.03 -7.48 -26.85
N PHE A 429 17.75 -6.43 -26.49
CA PHE A 429 19.21 -6.46 -26.28
C PHE A 429 19.65 -6.75 -24.84
N ILE A 430 18.75 -7.17 -23.97
CA ILE A 430 19.05 -7.43 -22.55
C ILE A 430 18.83 -8.90 -22.22
N SER A 431 19.77 -9.47 -21.42
CA SER A 431 19.73 -10.87 -21.00
C SER A 431 18.46 -11.22 -20.23
N SER A 432 18.04 -12.47 -20.30
CA SER A 432 16.87 -12.99 -19.57
C SER A 432 17.02 -12.85 -18.05
N ASP A 433 18.23 -13.01 -17.51
CA ASP A 433 18.50 -12.90 -16.07
C ASP A 433 18.33 -11.47 -15.56
N PHE A 434 18.79 -10.49 -16.35
CA PHE A 434 18.57 -9.08 -16.02
C PHE A 434 17.09 -8.72 -16.06
N LYS A 435 16.34 -9.18 -17.07
CA LYS A 435 14.88 -9.01 -17.16
C LYS A 435 14.16 -9.58 -15.93
N ARG A 436 14.57 -10.78 -15.50
CA ARG A 436 14.04 -11.44 -14.30
C ARG A 436 14.34 -10.66 -13.02
N LYS A 437 15.50 -10.00 -12.95
CA LYS A 437 15.94 -9.23 -11.76
C LYS A 437 15.21 -7.90 -11.64
N ILE A 438 15.08 -7.14 -12.74
CA ILE A 438 14.42 -5.81 -12.73
C ILE A 438 12.90 -5.93 -12.66
N ARG A 439 12.32 -6.93 -13.33
CA ARG A 439 10.85 -7.15 -13.38
C ARG A 439 10.09 -5.93 -13.91
N ALA A 440 10.62 -5.30 -14.94
CA ALA A 440 9.95 -4.19 -15.59
C ALA A 440 8.74 -4.66 -16.39
N THR A 441 7.74 -3.81 -16.47
CA THR A 441 6.60 -3.92 -17.40
C THR A 441 6.85 -3.03 -18.60
N THR A 442 6.30 -3.41 -19.76
CA THR A 442 6.35 -2.64 -21.00
C THR A 442 4.96 -2.13 -21.34
N GLU A 443 4.84 -0.85 -21.62
CA GLU A 443 3.57 -0.23 -21.99
C GLU A 443 3.71 0.47 -23.34
N PHE A 444 2.78 0.17 -24.24
CA PHE A 444 2.55 0.90 -25.48
C PHE A 444 1.20 1.59 -25.39
N GLY A 445 1.15 2.87 -25.73
CA GLY A 445 -0.08 3.64 -25.73
C GLY A 445 -0.23 4.42 -27.01
N LEU A 446 -1.47 4.56 -27.47
CA LEU A 446 -1.90 5.45 -28.55
C LEU A 446 -3.04 6.29 -28.05
N GLN A 447 -2.99 7.58 -28.32
CA GLN A 447 -4.05 8.52 -27.95
C GLN A 447 -4.36 9.42 -29.13
N TYR A 448 -5.65 9.63 -29.36
CA TYR A 448 -6.16 10.63 -30.28
C TYR A 448 -7.16 11.50 -29.53
N ASN A 449 -7.00 12.82 -29.66
CA ASN A 449 -7.85 13.81 -29.04
C ASN A 449 -8.24 14.87 -30.06
N TYR A 450 -9.54 15.16 -30.16
CA TYR A 450 -10.14 16.19 -30.97
C TYR A 450 -10.78 17.21 -30.06
N GLN A 451 -10.38 18.46 -30.17
CA GLN A 451 -10.88 19.57 -29.35
C GLN A 451 -11.39 20.70 -30.25
N LEU A 452 -12.64 21.01 -30.12
CA LEU A 452 -13.27 22.16 -30.75
C LEU A 452 -13.55 23.24 -29.71
N ARG A 453 -12.90 24.38 -29.86
CA ARG A 453 -13.13 25.59 -29.07
C ARG A 453 -13.55 26.73 -29.97
N PRO A 454 -14.15 27.82 -29.42
CA PRO A 454 -14.43 29.03 -30.18
C PRO A 454 -13.20 29.61 -30.87
N GLU A 455 -12.04 29.53 -30.18
CA GLU A 455 -10.78 30.10 -30.64
C GLU A 455 -10.09 29.26 -31.70
N PHE A 456 -10.17 27.90 -31.60
CA PHE A 456 -9.46 26.99 -32.49
C PHE A 456 -10.08 25.60 -32.54
N LEU A 457 -9.77 24.89 -33.58
CA LEU A 457 -9.88 23.45 -33.69
C LEU A 457 -8.47 22.81 -33.56
N ARG A 458 -8.32 21.90 -32.62
CA ARG A 458 -7.07 21.21 -32.38
C ARG A 458 -7.25 19.70 -32.37
N THR A 459 -6.40 19.00 -33.10
CA THR A 459 -6.29 17.56 -33.00
C THR A 459 -4.91 17.19 -32.48
N MET A 460 -4.85 16.18 -31.63
CA MET A 460 -3.60 15.66 -31.11
C MET A 460 -3.59 14.13 -31.24
N ALA A 461 -2.58 13.61 -31.91
CA ALA A 461 -2.30 12.17 -31.96
C ALA A 461 -0.98 11.91 -31.23
N SER A 462 -0.97 10.99 -30.31
CA SER A 462 0.27 10.63 -29.61
C SER A 462 0.48 9.12 -29.52
N ALA A 463 1.75 8.73 -29.51
CA ALA A 463 2.19 7.36 -29.30
C ALA A 463 3.29 7.35 -28.24
N ASN A 464 3.21 6.43 -27.30
CA ASN A 464 4.20 6.29 -26.26
C ASN A 464 4.65 4.83 -26.09
N TRP A 465 5.93 4.68 -25.78
CA TRP A 465 6.55 3.42 -25.39
C TRP A 465 7.30 3.64 -24.09
N SER A 466 6.89 2.95 -23.03
CA SER A 466 7.49 3.13 -21.71
C SER A 466 7.78 1.82 -20.99
N TYR A 467 8.74 1.88 -20.08
CA TYR A 467 9.09 0.82 -19.15
C TYR A 467 8.88 1.30 -17.73
N LYS A 468 8.29 0.44 -16.89
CA LYS A 468 8.03 0.74 -15.47
C LYS A 468 8.53 -0.42 -14.61
N TRP A 469 9.23 -0.11 -13.52
CA TRP A 469 9.60 -1.13 -12.53
C TRP A 469 9.66 -0.52 -11.13
N THR A 470 9.56 -1.39 -10.12
CA THR A 470 9.63 -0.97 -8.72
C THR A 470 10.78 -1.68 -8.03
N GLN A 471 11.67 -0.92 -7.42
CA GLN A 471 12.81 -1.42 -6.66
C GLN A 471 12.52 -1.32 -5.16
N ARG A 472 12.78 -2.42 -4.42
CA ARG A 472 12.62 -2.51 -2.95
C ARG A 472 11.24 -2.07 -2.44
N GLN A 473 10.19 -2.15 -3.25
CA GLN A 473 8.82 -1.71 -2.96
C GLN A 473 8.66 -0.21 -2.63
N LYS A 474 9.73 0.57 -2.68
CA LYS A 474 9.76 1.99 -2.31
C LYS A 474 10.07 2.92 -3.48
N ILE A 475 10.81 2.43 -4.46
CA ILE A 475 11.31 3.25 -5.56
C ILE A 475 10.63 2.80 -6.85
N GLN A 476 9.88 3.69 -7.46
CA GLN A 476 9.28 3.47 -8.77
C GLN A 476 10.10 4.20 -9.83
N HIS A 477 10.47 3.48 -10.85
CA HIS A 477 11.17 3.99 -12.02
C HIS A 477 10.26 3.90 -13.22
N ARG A 478 10.28 4.92 -14.06
CA ARG A 478 9.65 4.93 -15.38
C ARG A 478 10.63 5.52 -16.39
N ILE A 479 10.83 4.82 -17.47
CA ILE A 479 11.54 5.34 -18.66
C ILE A 479 10.50 5.45 -19.77
N ASP A 480 10.24 6.63 -20.25
CA ASP A 480 9.54 6.89 -21.50
C ASP A 480 10.60 6.89 -22.61
N LEU A 481 10.72 5.75 -23.29
CA LEU A 481 11.76 5.56 -24.31
C LEU A 481 11.48 6.43 -25.54
N ILE A 482 10.22 6.48 -25.94
CA ILE A 482 9.74 7.30 -27.04
C ILE A 482 8.36 7.81 -26.66
N ASN A 483 8.17 9.10 -26.76
CA ASN A 483 6.86 9.74 -26.70
C ASN A 483 6.77 10.74 -27.86
N ILE A 484 5.93 10.42 -28.83
CA ILE A 484 5.71 11.22 -30.02
C ILE A 484 4.31 11.79 -29.92
N ALA A 485 4.18 13.11 -30.04
CA ALA A 485 2.89 13.77 -30.12
C ALA A 485 2.85 14.70 -31.34
N PHE A 486 1.88 14.50 -32.19
CA PHE A 486 1.60 15.38 -33.32
C PHE A 486 0.38 16.22 -32.99
N LEU A 487 0.61 17.53 -32.97
CA LEU A 487 -0.41 18.54 -32.72
C LEU A 487 -0.72 19.24 -34.03
N TYR A 488 -2.00 19.22 -34.43
CA TYR A 488 -2.48 19.81 -35.65
C TYR A 488 -3.64 20.78 -35.36
N LEU A 489 -3.55 22.01 -35.88
CA LEU A 489 -4.53 23.07 -35.72
C LEU A 489 -5.12 23.44 -37.10
N PRO A 490 -6.10 22.71 -37.59
CA PRO A 490 -6.68 22.96 -38.92
C PRO A 490 -7.46 24.29 -39.01
N ARG A 491 -7.94 24.81 -37.89
CA ARG A 491 -8.67 26.06 -37.83
C ARG A 491 -8.28 26.86 -36.60
N ILE A 492 -7.97 28.12 -36.82
CA ILE A 492 -7.81 29.15 -35.78
C ILE A 492 -8.72 30.30 -36.16
N SER A 493 -9.55 30.81 -35.25
CA SER A 493 -10.43 31.95 -35.47
C SER A 493 -9.62 33.17 -35.88
N ASP A 494 -10.09 33.91 -36.89
CA ASP A 494 -9.41 35.11 -37.36
C ASP A 494 -9.30 36.17 -36.28
N ARG A 495 -10.34 36.33 -35.46
CA ARG A 495 -10.29 37.19 -34.30
C ARG A 495 -9.21 36.79 -33.28
N PHE A 496 -9.09 35.52 -32.99
CA PHE A 496 -8.07 35.04 -32.10
C PHE A 496 -6.67 35.27 -32.68
N LYS A 497 -6.49 35.09 -34.00
CA LYS A 497 -5.23 35.43 -34.69
C LYS A 497 -4.90 36.91 -34.54
N GLU A 498 -5.86 37.81 -34.77
CA GLU A 498 -5.63 39.24 -34.67
C GLU A 498 -5.33 39.69 -33.26
N ASP A 499 -6.11 39.24 -32.25
CA ASP A 499 -6.00 39.75 -30.89
C ASP A 499 -4.80 39.18 -30.14
N TYR A 500 -4.40 37.91 -30.40
CA TYR A 500 -3.38 37.21 -29.60
C TYR A 500 -2.16 36.76 -30.37
N ILE A 501 -2.26 36.50 -31.69
CA ILE A 501 -1.14 35.99 -32.48
C ILE A 501 -0.44 37.14 -33.22
N ASN A 502 -1.19 38.00 -33.93
CA ASN A 502 -0.63 39.03 -34.78
C ASN A 502 -0.28 40.32 -34.01
N LYS A 503 -1.14 40.75 -33.05
CA LYS A 503 -0.90 41.94 -32.24
C LYS A 503 -0.10 41.70 -30.97
N GLY A 504 0.05 40.44 -30.58
CA GLY A 504 0.78 40.09 -29.36
C GLY A 504 2.29 40.10 -29.56
N GLN A 505 3.02 40.83 -28.73
CA GLN A 505 4.48 40.80 -28.65
C GLN A 505 5.01 39.50 -28.05
N ASN A 506 4.15 38.52 -27.72
CA ASN A 506 4.51 37.30 -27.02
C ASN A 506 4.75 36.14 -28.01
N HIS A 507 6.00 35.93 -28.37
CA HIS A 507 6.43 34.84 -29.26
C HIS A 507 6.02 33.45 -28.74
N ILE A 508 5.80 33.28 -27.42
CA ILE A 508 5.33 32.02 -26.82
C ILE A 508 3.91 31.69 -27.29
N PHE A 509 3.04 32.72 -27.42
CA PHE A 509 1.68 32.54 -27.96
C PHE A 509 1.72 32.09 -29.41
N GLN A 510 2.51 32.75 -30.26
CA GLN A 510 2.65 32.39 -31.67
C GLN A 510 3.16 30.96 -31.82
N TYR A 511 4.14 30.56 -30.98
CA TYR A 511 4.69 29.22 -31.00
C TYR A 511 3.68 28.16 -30.54
N ASN A 512 2.82 28.46 -29.58
CA ASN A 512 1.87 27.48 -29.00
C ASN A 512 0.70 27.13 -29.94
N TYR A 513 0.38 27.98 -30.93
CA TYR A 513 -0.72 27.77 -31.87
C TYR A 513 -0.26 27.44 -33.30
N GLN A 514 0.78 26.61 -33.39
CA GLN A 514 1.31 26.07 -34.66
C GLN A 514 1.21 24.54 -34.68
N ASN A 515 1.20 23.99 -35.89
CA ASN A 515 1.32 22.55 -36.06
C ASN A 515 2.72 22.09 -35.58
N ARG A 516 2.76 21.05 -34.75
CA ARG A 516 4.02 20.60 -34.15
C ARG A 516 4.11 19.09 -34.04
N LEU A 517 5.27 18.58 -34.34
CA LEU A 517 5.71 17.25 -33.95
C LEU A 517 6.61 17.39 -32.72
N ILE A 518 6.19 16.78 -31.61
CA ILE A 518 6.93 16.78 -30.36
C ILE A 518 7.44 15.35 -30.14
N VAL A 519 8.75 15.22 -30.04
CA VAL A 519 9.38 13.94 -29.70
C VAL A 519 10.17 14.16 -28.42
N ASN A 520 9.88 13.38 -27.42
CA ASN A 520 10.58 13.44 -26.15
C ASN A 520 10.93 12.06 -25.60
N MET A 521 11.95 12.04 -24.76
CA MET A 521 12.33 10.91 -23.92
C MET A 521 12.31 11.38 -22.48
N GLY A 522 11.97 10.49 -21.56
CA GLY A 522 11.83 10.87 -20.16
C GLY A 522 12.27 9.77 -19.20
N TYR A 523 12.78 10.19 -18.06
CA TYR A 523 13.00 9.31 -16.93
C TYR A 523 12.37 9.93 -15.69
N SER A 524 11.55 9.16 -14.99
CA SER A 524 10.97 9.57 -13.73
C SER A 524 11.35 8.61 -12.61
N TYR A 525 11.64 9.19 -11.46
CA TYR A 525 12.01 8.52 -10.22
C TYR A 525 11.06 8.99 -9.12
N ASN A 526 10.37 8.04 -8.51
CA ASN A 526 9.44 8.33 -7.41
C ASN A 526 9.83 7.48 -6.20
N TYR A 527 10.19 8.14 -5.09
CA TYR A 527 10.48 7.50 -3.82
C TYR A 527 9.30 7.65 -2.86
N ASN A 528 8.76 6.52 -2.43
CA ASN A 528 7.68 6.48 -1.45
C ASN A 528 8.22 5.96 -0.10
N SER A 529 8.26 6.84 0.90
CA SER A 529 8.66 6.49 2.26
C SER A 529 7.51 5.92 3.11
N VAL A 530 6.27 6.02 2.65
CA VAL A 530 5.08 5.50 3.35
C VAL A 530 5.12 3.98 3.34
N GLY A 531 5.12 3.35 4.53
CA GLY A 531 5.22 1.90 4.69
C GLY A 531 6.62 1.38 5.06
N GLY A 532 7.58 2.25 5.28
CA GLY A 532 8.81 1.89 5.99
C GLY A 532 8.49 1.66 7.47
N SER A 533 8.68 0.43 7.95
CA SER A 533 8.73 0.15 9.39
C SER A 533 9.58 1.22 10.08
N ILE A 534 9.03 1.86 11.11
CA ILE A 534 9.74 2.84 11.97
C ILE A 534 10.73 2.07 12.88
N ILE A 535 11.44 1.11 12.33
CA ILE A 535 12.54 0.42 12.99
C ILE A 535 13.78 0.70 12.14
N ASN A 536 14.40 1.81 12.42
CA ASN A 536 15.82 2.05 12.17
C ASN A 536 16.54 1.89 13.49
#